data_6f23d1f74f46d283510759d02fd80728
#
_entry.id   6f23d1f74f46d283510759d02fd80728
#
_cell.length_a   1.000
_cell.length_b   1.000
_cell.length_c   1.000
_cell.angle_alpha   90.00
_cell.angle_beta   90.00
_cell.angle_gamma   90.00
#
_symmetry.space_group_name_H-M   'P 1'
#
loop_
_entity.id
_entity.type
_entity.pdbx_description
1 polymer ?
#
loop_
_entity_poly.entity_id
_entity_poly.type
_entity_poly.pdbx_seq_one_letter_code
_entity_poly.pdbx_strand_id
1 'polypeptide(L)'
;IPLCLVGSEMCIRDSYELGWGGWWFWDPVENASLMPWLAATALLHSTIVVEQRGTLKSWTVLLAILAFSLSLVGTFIVRSGLLTSVHSFASDPARGVFILGILLAAVGVPLMLFALRGPQLASRGDFDVLSRESGLILNNFLLTAATVVVLVGTFYPLALEMVNGARITVG
;
A
#
# COMPACT_ATOMS: atom_id res chain seq x y z
N ILE A 1 -26.69 -4.19 -21.55
CA ILE A 1 -26.17 -3.83 -20.21
C ILE A 1 -24.66 -4.00 -20.27
N PRO A 2 -23.85 -2.96 -20.03
CA PRO A 2 -22.39 -3.09 -20.05
C PRO A 2 -21.92 -4.13 -19.03
N LEU A 3 -21.01 -5.00 -19.44
CA LEU A 3 -20.46 -6.07 -18.58
C LEU A 3 -19.87 -5.57 -17.25
N CYS A 4 -19.42 -4.31 -17.21
CA CYS A 4 -18.91 -3.69 -16.00
C CYS A 4 -19.98 -3.40 -14.92
N LEU A 5 -21.25 -3.20 -15.33
CA LEU A 5 -22.37 -3.06 -14.38
C LEU A 5 -22.74 -4.39 -13.74
N VAL A 6 -22.70 -5.48 -14.51
CA VAL A 6 -22.99 -6.83 -13.98
C VAL A 6 -21.97 -7.24 -12.90
N GLY A 7 -20.69 -6.90 -13.06
CA GLY A 7 -19.67 -7.17 -12.05
C GLY A 7 -19.89 -6.38 -10.76
N SER A 8 -20.26 -5.10 -10.85
CA SER A 8 -20.53 -4.26 -9.67
C SER A 8 -21.83 -4.66 -8.96
N GLU A 9 -22.86 -5.05 -9.68
CA GLU A 9 -24.10 -5.57 -9.10
C GLU A 9 -23.88 -6.89 -8.34
N MET A 10 -23.05 -7.80 -8.87
CA MET A 10 -22.65 -9.01 -8.15
C MET A 10 -21.94 -8.67 -6.83
N CYS A 11 -20.96 -7.80 -6.84
CA CYS A 11 -20.25 -7.40 -5.62
C CYS A 11 -21.18 -6.74 -4.59
N ILE A 12 -22.10 -5.88 -5.04
CA ILE A 12 -23.10 -5.22 -4.16
C ILE A 12 -24.05 -6.27 -3.55
N ARG A 13 -24.55 -7.19 -4.37
CA ARG A 13 -25.44 -8.25 -3.91
C ARG A 13 -24.75 -9.18 -2.93
N ASP A 14 -23.54 -9.60 -3.22
CA ASP A 14 -22.75 -10.47 -2.36
C ASP A 14 -22.48 -9.82 -0.99
N SER A 15 -22.24 -8.52 -0.96
CA SER A 15 -22.08 -7.77 0.28
C SER A 15 -23.39 -7.69 1.11
N TYR A 16 -24.52 -7.52 0.46
CA TYR A 16 -25.81 -7.37 1.16
C TYR A 16 -26.48 -8.71 1.50
N GLU A 17 -26.47 -9.66 0.56
CA GLU A 17 -27.23 -10.92 0.71
C GLU A 17 -26.41 -12.03 1.34
N LEU A 18 -25.10 -12.09 1.06
CA LEU A 18 -24.20 -13.11 1.61
C LEU A 18 -23.48 -12.65 2.89
N GLY A 19 -23.67 -11.40 3.31
CA GLY A 19 -23.06 -10.88 4.52
C GLY A 19 -21.55 -10.76 4.45
N TRP A 20 -20.98 -10.58 3.24
CA TRP A 20 -19.54 -10.45 3.03
C TRP A 20 -19.04 -9.04 3.34
N GLY A 21 -19.51 -8.43 4.42
CA GLY A 21 -18.90 -7.31 5.09
C GLY A 21 -19.25 -5.91 4.60
N GLY A 22 -20.12 -5.71 3.63
CA GLY A 22 -20.52 -4.37 3.17
C GLY A 22 -19.46 -3.68 2.31
N TRP A 23 -19.45 -2.33 2.30
CA TRP A 23 -18.62 -1.53 1.39
C TRP A 23 -17.13 -1.54 1.71
N TRP A 24 -16.79 -1.63 2.97
CA TRP A 24 -15.43 -1.68 3.47
C TRP A 24 -15.43 -2.37 4.84
N PHE A 25 -14.87 -3.56 4.90
CA PHE A 25 -14.91 -4.37 6.11
C PHE A 25 -13.54 -4.63 6.73
N TRP A 26 -12.58 -3.76 6.45
CA TRP A 26 -11.19 -3.93 6.90
C TRP A 26 -10.54 -5.24 6.43
N ASP A 27 -11.02 -5.77 5.32
CA ASP A 27 -10.49 -7.00 4.77
C ASP A 27 -9.04 -6.84 4.29
N PRO A 28 -8.13 -7.78 4.60
CA PRO A 28 -6.73 -7.69 4.20
C PRO A 28 -6.50 -7.55 2.69
N VAL A 29 -7.35 -8.15 1.86
CA VAL A 29 -7.25 -8.03 0.40
C VAL A 29 -7.70 -6.66 -0.10
N GLU A 30 -8.75 -6.08 0.49
CA GLU A 30 -9.18 -4.72 0.19
C GLU A 30 -8.10 -3.72 0.60
N ASN A 31 -7.54 -3.88 1.80
CA ASN A 31 -6.44 -3.05 2.29
C ASN A 31 -5.18 -3.20 1.44
N ALA A 32 -4.89 -4.41 0.93
CA ALA A 32 -3.77 -4.68 0.04
C ALA A 32 -3.84 -3.90 -1.28
N SER A 33 -5.04 -3.57 -1.77
CA SER A 33 -5.24 -2.73 -2.95
C SER A 33 -5.25 -1.23 -2.62
N LEU A 34 -5.76 -0.84 -1.44
CA LEU A 34 -5.82 0.54 -1.00
C LEU A 34 -4.44 1.14 -0.72
N MET A 35 -3.57 0.38 -0.03
CA MET A 35 -2.24 0.87 0.36
C MET A 35 -1.38 1.35 -0.82
N PRO A 36 -1.17 0.57 -1.90
CA PRO A 36 -0.40 1.04 -3.04
C PRO A 36 -1.08 2.21 -3.77
N TRP A 37 -2.41 2.29 -3.76
CA TRP A 37 -3.13 3.41 -4.34
C TRP A 37 -2.87 4.72 -3.58
N LEU A 38 -2.92 4.70 -2.24
CA LEU A 38 -2.59 5.86 -1.41
C LEU A 38 -1.13 6.32 -1.63
N ALA A 39 -0.18 5.37 -1.62
CA ALA A 39 1.22 5.66 -1.86
C ALA A 39 1.50 6.18 -3.29
N ALA A 40 0.83 5.63 -4.30
CA ALA A 40 0.93 6.09 -5.68
C ALA A 40 0.33 7.49 -5.88
N THR A 41 -0.75 7.82 -5.17
CA THR A 41 -1.33 9.17 -5.17
C THR A 41 -0.37 10.17 -4.55
N ALA A 42 0.26 9.83 -3.42
CA ALA A 42 1.31 10.66 -2.82
C ALA A 42 2.52 10.82 -3.77
N LEU A 43 2.93 9.74 -4.45
CA LEU A 43 3.97 9.76 -5.47
C LEU A 43 3.64 10.71 -6.61
N LEU A 44 2.41 10.67 -7.13
CA LEU A 44 1.95 11.58 -8.19
C LEU A 44 2.10 13.04 -7.78
N HIS A 45 1.67 13.40 -6.57
CA HIS A 45 1.82 14.77 -6.06
C HIS A 45 3.30 15.15 -5.88
N SER A 46 4.13 14.23 -5.40
CA SER A 46 5.57 14.47 -5.27
C SER A 46 6.26 14.67 -6.62
N THR A 47 5.89 13.90 -7.65
CA THR A 47 6.47 14.06 -8.99
C THR A 47 6.17 15.43 -9.59
N ILE A 48 4.96 15.95 -9.38
CA ILE A 48 4.59 17.30 -9.82
C ILE A 48 5.49 18.37 -9.15
N VAL A 49 5.77 18.24 -7.85
CA VAL A 49 6.67 19.16 -7.14
C VAL A 49 8.11 19.02 -7.65
N VAL A 50 8.58 17.80 -7.89
CA VAL A 50 9.93 17.55 -8.45
C VAL A 50 10.07 18.20 -9.84
N GLU A 51 9.06 18.02 -10.69
CA GLU A 51 9.07 18.57 -12.06
C GLU A 51 9.10 20.10 -12.06
N GLN A 52 8.32 20.74 -11.20
CA GLN A 52 8.20 22.20 -11.17
C GLN A 52 9.32 22.91 -10.41
N ARG A 53 9.82 22.31 -9.34
CA ARG A 53 10.76 22.95 -8.40
C ARG A 53 12.09 22.23 -8.25
N GLY A 54 12.22 21.01 -8.75
CA GLY A 54 13.43 20.18 -8.59
C GLY A 54 13.70 19.74 -7.15
N THR A 55 12.73 19.88 -6.24
CA THR A 55 12.82 19.55 -4.82
C THR A 55 12.12 18.21 -4.52
N LEU A 56 12.25 17.68 -3.31
CA LEU A 56 11.63 16.42 -2.87
C LEU A 56 12.08 15.15 -3.63
N LYS A 57 13.20 15.18 -4.34
CA LYS A 57 13.69 14.03 -5.14
C LYS A 57 13.83 12.76 -4.30
N SER A 58 14.45 12.84 -3.12
CA SER A 58 14.64 11.70 -2.23
C SER A 58 13.31 11.12 -1.76
N TRP A 59 12.36 11.98 -1.41
CA TRP A 59 11.02 11.59 -0.98
C TRP A 59 10.26 10.91 -2.12
N THR A 60 10.32 11.43 -3.32
CA THR A 60 9.69 10.86 -4.52
C THR A 60 10.22 9.45 -4.83
N VAL A 61 11.55 9.25 -4.73
CA VAL A 61 12.16 7.93 -4.92
C VAL A 61 11.69 6.95 -3.83
N LEU A 62 11.63 7.39 -2.56
CA LEU A 62 11.11 6.55 -1.48
C LEU A 62 9.64 6.17 -1.67
N LEU A 63 8.80 7.12 -2.10
CA LEU A 63 7.39 6.83 -2.40
C LEU A 63 7.23 5.86 -3.58
N ALA A 64 8.09 5.95 -4.60
CA ALA A 64 8.07 5.01 -5.72
C ALA A 64 8.43 3.59 -5.26
N ILE A 65 9.47 3.45 -4.43
CA ILE A 65 9.84 2.16 -3.83
C ILE A 65 8.69 1.65 -2.95
N LEU A 66 8.10 2.50 -2.13
CA LEU A 66 7.00 2.15 -1.24
C LEU A 66 5.76 1.68 -2.01
N ALA A 67 5.30 2.43 -3.01
CA ALA A 67 4.13 2.09 -3.80
C ALA A 67 4.30 0.74 -4.52
N PHE A 68 5.46 0.51 -5.12
CA PHE A 68 5.79 -0.76 -5.77
C PHE A 68 5.88 -1.91 -4.76
N SER A 69 6.54 -1.69 -3.63
CA SER A 69 6.67 -2.68 -2.56
C SER A 69 5.31 -3.10 -2.01
N LEU A 70 4.42 -2.15 -1.76
CA LEU A 70 3.06 -2.42 -1.27
C LEU A 70 2.22 -3.21 -2.28
N SER A 71 2.39 -2.99 -3.58
CA SER A 71 1.75 -3.79 -4.63
C SER A 71 2.22 -5.26 -4.58
N LEU A 72 3.51 -5.50 -4.37
CA LEU A 72 4.06 -6.85 -4.20
C LEU A 72 3.62 -7.48 -2.87
N VAL A 73 3.57 -6.70 -1.78
CA VAL A 73 3.02 -7.14 -0.49
C VAL A 73 1.58 -7.58 -0.65
N GLY A 74 0.75 -6.82 -1.38
CA GLY A 74 -0.62 -7.20 -1.68
C GLY A 74 -0.71 -8.54 -2.41
N THR A 75 0.11 -8.74 -3.43
CA THR A 75 0.21 -10.02 -4.16
C THR A 75 0.63 -11.16 -3.24
N PHE A 76 1.57 -10.91 -2.33
CA PHE A 76 2.02 -11.87 -1.34
C PHE A 76 0.91 -12.25 -0.35
N ILE A 77 0.18 -11.26 0.20
CA ILE A 77 -0.95 -11.49 1.12
C ILE A 77 -1.99 -12.41 0.48
N VAL A 78 -2.41 -12.10 -0.74
CA VAL A 78 -3.44 -12.85 -1.46
C VAL A 78 -2.99 -14.29 -1.74
N ARG A 79 -1.72 -14.52 -2.07
CA ARG A 79 -1.21 -15.83 -2.48
C ARG A 79 -0.70 -16.69 -1.34
N SER A 80 -0.16 -16.09 -0.28
CA SER A 80 0.43 -16.84 0.84
C SER A 80 -0.61 -17.55 1.70
N GLY A 81 -1.85 -17.02 1.76
CA GLY A 81 -2.88 -17.51 2.69
C GLY A 81 -2.55 -17.21 4.16
N LEU A 82 -1.60 -16.27 4.42
CA LEU A 82 -1.20 -15.87 5.77
C LEU A 82 -2.32 -15.16 6.52
N LEU A 83 -3.12 -14.38 5.79
CA LEU A 83 -4.26 -13.67 6.35
C LEU A 83 -5.55 -14.27 5.82
N THR A 84 -6.51 -14.47 6.70
CA THR A 84 -7.86 -14.92 6.32
C THR A 84 -8.62 -13.77 5.69
N SER A 85 -9.13 -13.98 4.48
CA SER A 85 -9.96 -13.03 3.75
C SER A 85 -11.04 -13.77 2.99
N VAL A 86 -12.23 -13.19 2.93
CA VAL A 86 -13.33 -13.70 2.12
C VAL A 86 -13.02 -13.61 0.61
N HIS A 87 -12.06 -12.79 0.22
CA HIS A 87 -11.62 -12.60 -1.16
C HIS A 87 -10.38 -13.42 -1.53
N SER A 88 -9.89 -14.29 -0.63
CA SER A 88 -8.70 -15.11 -0.86
C SER A 88 -9.07 -16.50 -1.40
N PHE A 89 -9.37 -16.60 -2.69
CA PHE A 89 -9.86 -17.84 -3.32
C PHE A 89 -8.77 -18.84 -3.75
N ALA A 90 -7.51 -18.47 -3.77
CA ALA A 90 -6.42 -19.27 -4.33
C ALA A 90 -5.13 -19.14 -3.52
N SER A 91 -5.16 -19.59 -2.28
CA SER A 91 -3.96 -19.67 -1.46
C SER A 91 -3.04 -20.79 -1.95
N ASP A 92 -1.77 -20.47 -2.20
CA ASP A 92 -0.72 -21.41 -2.59
C ASP A 92 0.56 -21.02 -1.85
N PRO A 93 0.86 -21.68 -0.72
CA PRO A 93 2.02 -21.34 0.10
C PRO A 93 3.36 -21.48 -0.64
N ALA A 94 3.48 -22.42 -1.58
CA ALA A 94 4.73 -22.58 -2.34
C ALA A 94 5.00 -21.39 -3.25
N ARG A 95 3.97 -20.88 -3.94
CA ARG A 95 4.06 -19.65 -4.72
C ARG A 95 4.22 -18.43 -3.82
N GLY A 96 3.64 -18.45 -2.62
CA GLY A 96 3.84 -17.41 -1.60
C GLY A 96 5.33 -17.22 -1.25
N VAL A 97 6.07 -18.30 -1.01
CA VAL A 97 7.51 -18.25 -0.73
C VAL A 97 8.30 -17.66 -1.91
N PHE A 98 7.95 -18.04 -3.14
CA PHE A 98 8.59 -17.49 -4.34
C PHE A 98 8.36 -15.98 -4.46
N ILE A 99 7.10 -15.53 -4.24
CA ILE A 99 6.75 -14.09 -4.26
C ILE A 99 7.47 -13.35 -3.14
N LEU A 100 7.64 -13.95 -1.96
CA LEU A 100 8.41 -13.38 -0.86
C LEU A 100 9.88 -13.15 -1.26
N GLY A 101 10.49 -14.09 -1.98
CA GLY A 101 11.84 -13.93 -2.51
C GLY A 101 11.95 -12.75 -3.48
N ILE A 102 10.99 -12.62 -4.40
CA ILE A 102 10.91 -11.46 -5.31
C ILE A 102 10.72 -10.17 -4.52
N LEU A 103 9.82 -10.15 -3.53
CA LEU A 103 9.56 -8.99 -2.69
C LEU A 103 10.83 -8.54 -1.97
N LEU A 104 11.56 -9.45 -1.34
CA LEU A 104 12.79 -9.13 -0.63
C LEU A 104 13.86 -8.53 -1.57
N ALA A 105 14.01 -9.08 -2.77
CA ALA A 105 14.91 -8.53 -3.77
C ALA A 105 14.44 -7.17 -4.29
N ALA A 106 13.16 -7.04 -4.61
CA ALA A 106 12.56 -5.82 -5.17
C ALA A 106 12.47 -4.66 -4.19
N VAL A 107 12.46 -4.93 -2.89
CA VAL A 107 12.53 -3.91 -1.82
C VAL A 107 13.97 -3.67 -1.39
N GLY A 108 14.73 -4.75 -1.15
CA GLY A 108 16.08 -4.67 -0.60
C GLY A 108 17.06 -3.98 -1.54
N VAL A 109 17.05 -4.34 -2.83
CA VAL A 109 17.99 -3.75 -3.80
C VAL A 109 17.74 -2.23 -3.99
N PRO A 110 16.52 -1.74 -4.25
CA PRO A 110 16.29 -0.29 -4.36
C PRO A 110 16.57 0.47 -3.07
N LEU A 111 16.24 -0.06 -1.89
CA LEU A 111 16.55 0.59 -0.62
C LEU A 111 18.06 0.64 -0.37
N MET A 112 18.80 -0.41 -0.70
CA MET A 112 20.27 -0.42 -0.62
C MET A 112 20.86 0.63 -1.55
N LEU A 113 20.41 0.69 -2.80
CA LEU A 113 20.87 1.69 -3.76
C LEU A 113 20.49 3.12 -3.30
N PHE A 114 19.31 3.29 -2.73
CA PHE A 114 18.90 4.56 -2.14
C PHE A 114 19.78 4.96 -0.96
N ALA A 115 20.11 4.04 -0.07
CA ALA A 115 21.01 4.31 1.06
C ALA A 115 22.41 4.73 0.58
N LEU A 116 22.92 4.10 -0.48
CA LEU A 116 24.25 4.41 -1.02
C LEU A 116 24.28 5.73 -1.82
N ARG A 117 23.19 6.07 -2.53
CA ARG A 117 23.13 7.21 -3.44
C ARG A 117 22.23 8.35 -2.97
N GLY A 118 21.51 8.18 -1.86
CA GLY A 118 20.60 9.16 -1.29
C GLY A 118 21.21 10.57 -1.10
N PRO A 119 22.45 10.71 -0.61
CA PRO A 119 23.10 12.01 -0.50
C PRO A 119 23.20 12.81 -1.81
N GLN A 120 23.25 12.12 -2.96
CA GLN A 120 23.29 12.74 -4.29
C GLN A 120 21.92 13.32 -4.72
N LEU A 121 20.85 12.86 -4.07
CA LEU A 121 19.48 13.32 -4.33
C LEU A 121 19.08 14.51 -3.45
N ALA A 122 19.97 14.97 -2.56
CA ALA A 122 19.71 16.10 -1.69
C ALA A 122 19.41 17.36 -2.53
N SER A 123 18.21 17.89 -2.38
CA SER A 123 17.80 19.14 -2.98
C SER A 123 17.63 20.19 -1.89
N ARG A 124 18.20 21.38 -2.09
CA ARG A 124 17.97 22.55 -1.24
C ARG A 124 16.90 23.39 -1.90
N GLY A 125 15.79 23.56 -1.24
CA GLY A 125 14.73 24.46 -1.68
C GLY A 125 13.93 24.88 -0.45
N ASP A 126 13.75 26.18 -0.31
CA ASP A 126 12.85 26.74 0.69
C ASP A 126 11.46 26.84 0.08
N PHE A 127 10.46 26.41 0.83
CA PHE A 127 9.06 26.53 0.48
C PHE A 127 8.42 27.63 1.32
N ASP A 128 7.62 28.46 0.66
CA ASP A 128 6.77 29.40 1.38
C ASP A 128 5.63 28.64 2.06
N VAL A 129 5.34 28.94 3.31
CA VAL A 129 4.36 28.20 4.14
C VAL A 129 2.97 28.19 3.51
N LEU A 130 2.60 29.26 2.80
CA LEU A 130 1.33 29.41 2.09
C LEU A 130 1.52 29.26 0.56
N SER A 131 2.07 28.12 0.13
CA SER A 131 2.26 27.82 -1.29
C SER A 131 1.46 26.59 -1.70
N ARG A 132 1.24 26.41 -3.01
CA ARG A 132 0.63 25.17 -3.56
C ARG A 132 1.48 23.94 -3.22
N GLU A 133 2.78 24.11 -3.23
CA GLU A 133 3.75 23.07 -2.92
C GLU A 133 3.63 22.61 -1.48
N SER A 134 3.46 23.53 -0.54
CA SER A 134 3.23 23.21 0.88
C SER A 134 1.92 22.41 1.07
N GLY A 135 0.86 22.77 0.34
CA GLY A 135 -0.38 22.00 0.32
C GLY A 135 -0.19 20.58 -0.19
N LEU A 136 0.60 20.40 -1.26
CA LEU A 136 0.93 19.07 -1.79
C LEU A 136 1.79 18.24 -0.81
N ILE A 137 2.73 18.88 -0.11
CA ILE A 137 3.55 18.24 0.91
C ILE A 137 2.68 17.76 2.08
N LEU A 138 1.77 18.62 2.56
CA LEU A 138 0.83 18.25 3.61
C LEU A 138 -0.05 17.06 3.19
N ASN A 139 -0.59 17.10 1.97
CA ASN A 139 -1.39 16.00 1.44
C ASN A 139 -0.58 14.71 1.33
N ASN A 140 0.66 14.77 0.88
CA ASN A 140 1.58 13.62 0.86
C ASN A 140 1.80 13.03 2.24
N PHE A 141 1.98 13.89 3.24
CA PHE A 141 2.13 13.46 4.62
C PHE A 141 0.88 12.72 5.12
N LEU A 142 -0.31 13.28 4.87
CA LEU A 142 -1.58 12.66 5.25
C LEU A 142 -1.82 11.32 4.54
N LEU A 143 -1.55 11.24 3.24
CA LEU A 143 -1.67 10.00 2.47
C LEU A 143 -0.69 8.92 2.95
N THR A 144 0.54 9.32 3.26
CA THR A 144 1.55 8.39 3.80
C THR A 144 1.17 7.92 5.20
N ALA A 145 0.67 8.82 6.06
CA ALA A 145 0.18 8.47 7.38
C ALA A 145 -1.01 7.50 7.29
N ALA A 146 -1.96 7.75 6.40
CA ALA A 146 -3.08 6.85 6.15
C ALA A 146 -2.58 5.46 5.67
N THR A 147 -1.60 5.42 4.77
CA THR A 147 -0.99 4.17 4.31
C THR A 147 -0.37 3.39 5.47
N VAL A 148 0.34 4.06 6.37
CA VAL A 148 0.94 3.42 7.56
C VAL A 148 -0.14 2.89 8.51
N VAL A 149 -1.20 3.65 8.76
CA VAL A 149 -2.33 3.20 9.61
C VAL A 149 -2.98 1.94 9.04
N VAL A 150 -3.26 1.93 7.73
CA VAL A 150 -3.85 0.76 7.05
C VAL A 150 -2.89 -0.43 7.10
N LEU A 151 -1.59 -0.21 6.87
CA LEU A 151 -0.56 -1.26 6.93
C LEU A 151 -0.49 -1.89 8.33
N VAL A 152 -0.35 -1.06 9.36
CA VAL A 152 -0.28 -1.52 10.74
C VAL A 152 -1.57 -2.25 11.14
N GLY A 153 -2.74 -1.69 10.83
CA GLY A 153 -4.02 -2.33 11.13
C GLY A 153 -4.22 -3.66 10.43
N THR A 154 -3.73 -3.80 9.19
CA THR A 154 -3.83 -5.04 8.42
C THR A 154 -2.94 -6.15 8.98
N PHE A 155 -1.73 -5.81 9.44
CA PHE A 155 -0.79 -6.78 10.00
C PHE A 155 -0.91 -6.96 11.52
N TYR A 156 -1.68 -6.13 12.19
CA TYR A 156 -1.85 -6.19 13.64
C TYR A 156 -2.36 -7.54 14.17
N PRO A 157 -3.39 -8.18 13.57
CA PRO A 157 -3.85 -9.50 13.99
C PRO A 157 -2.75 -10.56 13.89
N LEU A 158 -1.97 -10.55 12.80
CA LEU A 158 -0.85 -11.46 12.59
C LEU A 158 0.25 -11.26 13.64
N ALA A 159 0.58 -10.02 13.95
CA ALA A 159 1.57 -9.70 14.97
C ALA A 159 1.12 -10.19 16.37
N LEU A 160 -0.16 -10.03 16.71
CA LEU A 160 -0.71 -10.54 17.97
C LEU A 160 -0.74 -12.07 18.02
N GLU A 161 -1.09 -12.74 16.92
CA GLU A 161 -1.06 -14.20 16.85
C GLU A 161 0.37 -14.73 17.08
N MET A 162 1.37 -14.08 16.52
CA MET A 162 2.78 -14.45 16.70
C MET A 162 3.28 -14.24 18.14
N VAL A 163 2.80 -13.21 18.84
CA VAL A 163 3.26 -12.88 20.20
C VAL A 163 2.47 -13.63 21.28
N ASN A 164 1.15 -13.70 21.14
CA ASN A 164 0.26 -14.19 22.19
C ASN A 164 -0.39 -15.55 21.86
N GLY A 165 -0.22 -16.05 20.64
CA GLY A 165 -0.91 -17.26 20.16
C GLY A 165 -2.43 -17.11 20.02
N ALA A 166 -2.97 -15.91 20.23
CA ALA A 166 -4.40 -15.64 20.16
C ALA A 166 -4.81 -15.21 18.74
N ARG A 167 -5.69 -15.98 18.11
CA ARG A 167 -6.30 -15.56 16.83
C ARG A 167 -7.38 -14.53 17.10
N ILE A 168 -7.15 -13.33 16.64
CA ILE A 168 -8.13 -12.24 16.64
C ILE A 168 -8.55 -11.99 15.19
N THR A 169 -9.84 -12.14 14.92
CA THR A 169 -10.44 -11.70 13.66
C THR A 169 -10.85 -10.23 13.83
N VAL A 170 -10.32 -9.36 12.98
CA VAL A 170 -10.77 -7.97 12.86
C VAL A 170 -11.71 -7.93 11.67
N GLY A 171 -12.98 -7.77 11.95
CA GLY A 171 -14.06 -7.75 10.96
C GLY A 171 -15.30 -8.41 11.51
#